data_e58d0d9c2de88777bec5ee87a7b31764
#
_entry.id   e58d0d9c2de88777bec5ee87a7b31764
#
_cell.length_a   1.000
_cell.length_b   1.000
_cell.length_c   1.000
_cell.angle_alpha   90.00
_cell.angle_beta   90.00
_cell.angle_gamma   90.00
#
_symmetry.space_group_name_H-M   'P 1'
#
loop_
_entity.id
_entity.type
_entity.pdbx_description
1 polymer ?
#
loop_
_entity_poly.entity_id
_entity_poly.type
_entity_poly.pdbx_seq_one_letter_code
_entity_poly.pdbx_strand_id
1 'polypeptide(L)'
;MSAELEKQALLISIAGYLLLGALAVFFALKSQSEAIMLDGFFNFVSFVMSLITLKVSQLLTSPYDKKFQYGFMPFEPFVNVVKGLIILVVCGFALISSVDALIDGGRELSPGMAVIYSLVATTGCIVVFLIQKQYDSLLYSEVF
;
A
#
# COMPACT_ATOMS: atom_id res chain seq x y z
N MET A 1 12.03 22.91 -3.19
CA MET A 1 12.83 21.78 -2.64
C MET A 1 11.94 20.77 -1.93
N SER A 2 11.00 21.19 -1.09
CA SER A 2 10.02 20.31 -0.42
C SER A 2 9.18 19.44 -1.37
N ALA A 3 8.67 19.98 -2.48
CA ALA A 3 7.87 19.24 -3.46
C ALA A 3 8.64 18.12 -4.19
N GLU A 4 9.93 18.27 -4.40
CA GLU A 4 10.78 17.23 -4.99
C GLU A 4 11.05 16.10 -3.99
N LEU A 5 11.24 16.41 -2.71
CA LEU A 5 11.42 15.42 -1.64
C LEU A 5 10.14 14.60 -1.42
N GLU A 6 8.98 15.27 -1.41
CA GLU A 6 7.67 14.60 -1.32
C GLU A 6 7.44 13.66 -2.50
N LYS A 7 7.75 14.09 -3.72
CA LYS A 7 7.66 13.26 -4.92
C LYS A 7 8.59 12.04 -4.86
N GLN A 8 9.82 12.21 -4.37
CA GLN A 8 10.75 11.11 -4.19
C GLN A 8 10.27 10.10 -3.15
N ALA A 9 9.76 10.57 -2.00
CA ALA A 9 9.18 9.72 -0.98
C ALA A 9 7.99 8.90 -1.51
N LEU A 10 7.10 9.51 -2.30
CA LEU A 10 5.98 8.84 -2.96
C LEU A 10 6.46 7.79 -3.97
N LEU A 11 7.46 8.10 -4.78
CA LEU A 11 8.03 7.15 -5.76
C LEU A 11 8.65 5.93 -5.07
N ILE A 12 9.36 6.13 -3.96
CA ILE A 12 9.93 5.04 -3.16
C ILE A 12 8.81 4.16 -2.59
N SER A 13 7.73 4.77 -2.08
CA SER A 13 6.57 4.03 -1.59
C SER A 13 5.91 3.20 -2.69
N ILE A 14 5.72 3.79 -3.87
CA ILE A 14 5.16 3.12 -5.05
C ILE A 14 6.02 1.91 -5.45
N ALA A 15 7.33 2.09 -5.53
CA ALA A 15 8.26 1.01 -5.83
C ALA A 15 8.24 -0.08 -4.75
N GLY A 16 8.17 0.29 -3.48
CA GLY A 16 8.06 -0.61 -2.34
C GLY A 16 6.79 -1.46 -2.40
N TYR A 17 5.63 -0.86 -2.63
CA TYR A 17 4.36 -1.59 -2.77
C TYR A 17 4.34 -2.53 -3.97
N LEU A 18 4.91 -2.12 -5.10
CA LEU A 18 5.01 -2.96 -6.28
C LEU A 18 5.90 -4.19 -6.01
N LEU A 19 7.04 -3.99 -5.38
CA LEU A 19 8.00 -5.05 -5.09
C LEU A 19 7.43 -6.02 -4.04
N LEU A 20 6.87 -5.52 -2.95
CA LEU A 20 6.23 -6.33 -1.91
C LEU A 20 5.01 -7.08 -2.46
N GLY A 21 4.19 -6.43 -3.29
CA GLY A 21 3.06 -7.06 -3.96
C GLY A 21 3.47 -8.19 -4.89
N ALA A 22 4.51 -8.00 -5.70
CA ALA A 22 5.03 -9.03 -6.60
C ALA A 22 5.60 -10.23 -5.80
N LEU A 23 6.34 -9.97 -4.72
CA LEU A 23 6.84 -11.00 -3.81
C LEU A 23 5.68 -11.77 -3.16
N ALA A 24 4.65 -11.06 -2.67
CA ALA A 24 3.48 -11.68 -2.06
C ALA A 24 2.77 -12.63 -3.04
N VAL A 25 2.52 -12.21 -4.27
CA VAL A 25 1.91 -13.06 -5.29
C VAL A 25 2.77 -14.29 -5.59
N PHE A 26 4.08 -14.10 -5.74
CA PHE A 26 5.00 -15.22 -5.98
C PHE A 26 4.96 -16.26 -4.84
N PHE A 27 5.03 -15.80 -3.59
CA PHE A 27 4.97 -16.71 -2.43
C PHE A 27 3.58 -17.28 -2.21
N ALA A 28 2.50 -16.55 -2.50
CA ALA A 28 1.13 -17.05 -2.42
C ALA A 28 0.92 -18.25 -3.34
N LEU A 29 1.39 -18.17 -4.58
CA LEU A 29 1.29 -19.27 -5.55
C LEU A 29 2.10 -20.50 -5.12
N LYS A 30 3.23 -20.29 -4.43
CA LYS A 30 4.08 -21.38 -3.93
C LYS A 30 3.56 -22.02 -2.63
N SER A 31 3.03 -21.21 -1.72
CA SER A 31 2.55 -21.66 -0.40
C SER A 31 1.09 -22.09 -0.40
N GLN A 32 0.34 -21.77 -1.45
CA GLN A 32 -1.12 -21.92 -1.53
C GLN A 32 -1.85 -21.25 -0.35
N SER A 33 -1.25 -20.18 0.20
CA SER A 33 -1.79 -19.42 1.31
C SER A 33 -2.62 -18.25 0.82
N GLU A 34 -3.91 -18.26 1.12
CA GLU A 34 -4.81 -17.13 0.84
C GLU A 34 -4.43 -15.87 1.62
N ALA A 35 -3.91 -16.02 2.83
CA ALA A 35 -3.46 -14.90 3.63
C ALA A 35 -2.33 -14.12 2.93
N ILE A 36 -1.36 -14.83 2.33
CA ILE A 36 -0.27 -14.20 1.56
C ILE A 36 -0.81 -13.58 0.27
N MET A 37 -1.77 -14.23 -0.39
CA MET A 37 -2.42 -13.68 -1.59
C MET A 37 -3.18 -12.40 -1.27
N LEU A 38 -3.86 -12.35 -0.12
CA LEU A 38 -4.56 -11.18 0.38
C LEU A 38 -3.59 -10.00 0.63
N ASP A 39 -2.43 -10.28 1.24
CA ASP A 39 -1.38 -9.27 1.45
C ASP A 39 -0.87 -8.70 0.11
N GLY A 40 -0.66 -9.57 -0.89
CA GLY A 40 -0.34 -9.14 -2.25
C GLY A 40 -1.40 -8.21 -2.85
N PHE A 41 -2.67 -8.52 -2.63
CA PHE A 41 -3.77 -7.68 -3.09
C PHE A 41 -3.78 -6.31 -2.38
N PHE A 42 -3.54 -6.26 -1.07
CA PHE A 42 -3.43 -5.00 -0.33
C PHE A 42 -2.26 -4.14 -0.80
N ASN A 43 -1.12 -4.74 -1.08
CA ASN A 43 0.02 -4.04 -1.65
C ASN A 43 -0.30 -3.47 -3.04
N PHE A 44 -1.04 -4.23 -3.87
CA PHE A 44 -1.47 -3.76 -5.19
C PHE A 44 -2.46 -2.59 -5.10
N VAL A 45 -3.46 -2.67 -4.21
CA VAL A 45 -4.39 -1.55 -3.95
C VAL A 45 -3.62 -0.32 -3.46
N SER A 46 -2.66 -0.49 -2.55
CA SER A 46 -1.82 0.60 -2.06
C SER A 46 -0.96 1.22 -3.15
N PHE A 47 -0.44 0.40 -4.07
CA PHE A 47 0.30 0.85 -5.25
C PHE A 47 -0.58 1.75 -6.15
N VAL A 48 -1.77 1.29 -6.52
CA VAL A 48 -2.70 2.06 -7.37
C VAL A 48 -3.10 3.38 -6.69
N MET A 49 -3.42 3.33 -5.39
CA MET A 49 -3.78 4.52 -4.63
C MET A 49 -2.62 5.52 -4.50
N SER A 50 -1.40 5.05 -4.35
CA SER A 50 -0.20 5.90 -4.34
C SER A 50 0.04 6.59 -5.69
N LEU A 51 -0.24 5.91 -6.81
CA LEU A 51 -0.21 6.54 -8.14
C LEU A 51 -1.26 7.65 -8.28
N ILE A 52 -2.47 7.42 -7.76
CA ILE A 52 -3.53 8.44 -7.76
C ILE A 52 -3.11 9.63 -6.90
N THR A 53 -2.60 9.39 -5.69
CA THR A 53 -2.10 10.44 -4.79
C THR A 53 -0.98 11.25 -5.45
N LEU A 54 -0.04 10.60 -6.14
CA LEU A 54 1.03 11.28 -6.86
C LEU A 54 0.46 12.20 -7.96
N LYS A 55 -0.53 11.75 -8.71
CA LYS A 55 -1.20 12.60 -9.73
C LYS A 55 -1.95 13.76 -9.10
N VAL A 56 -2.64 13.54 -7.99
CA VAL A 56 -3.35 14.60 -7.25
C VAL A 56 -2.35 15.63 -6.72
N SER A 57 -1.24 15.21 -6.12
CA SER A 57 -0.19 16.10 -5.64
C SER A 57 0.40 16.97 -6.77
N GLN A 58 0.61 16.40 -7.96
CA GLN A 58 1.06 17.15 -9.14
C GLN A 58 0.02 18.16 -9.64
N LEU A 59 -1.27 17.84 -9.53
CA LEU A 59 -2.35 18.76 -9.89
C LEU A 59 -2.48 19.91 -8.88
N LEU A 60 -2.21 19.68 -7.61
CA LEU A 60 -2.20 20.69 -6.55
C LEU A 60 -1.10 21.76 -6.76
N THR A 61 0.03 21.37 -7.36
CA THR A 61 1.14 22.27 -7.69
C THR A 61 0.96 23.01 -9.01
N SER A 62 -0.08 22.69 -9.78
CA SER A 62 -0.40 23.34 -11.05
C SER A 62 -1.10 24.71 -10.83
N PRO A 63 -0.84 25.73 -11.68
CA PRO A 63 -1.48 27.05 -11.55
C PRO A 63 -3.01 26.95 -11.62
N TYR A 64 -3.67 27.74 -10.80
CA TYR A 64 -5.09 27.88 -10.60
C TYR A 64 -5.93 27.73 -11.89
N ASP A 65 -6.63 26.62 -12.02
CA ASP A 65 -7.58 26.43 -13.11
C ASP A 65 -8.96 26.93 -12.66
N LYS A 66 -9.55 27.88 -13.40
CA LYS A 66 -10.84 28.54 -13.08
C LYS A 66 -12.04 27.59 -12.92
N LYS A 67 -11.87 26.29 -13.24
CA LYS A 67 -12.92 25.28 -13.12
C LYS A 67 -13.07 24.66 -11.72
N PHE A 68 -12.06 24.79 -10.85
CA PHE A 68 -12.08 24.22 -9.51
C PHE A 68 -11.94 25.32 -8.45
N GLN A 69 -13.06 25.94 -8.10
CA GLN A 69 -13.11 27.06 -7.13
C GLN A 69 -12.63 26.68 -5.72
N TYR A 70 -12.66 25.39 -5.35
CA TYR A 70 -12.24 24.89 -4.04
C TYR A 70 -10.87 24.20 -4.06
N GLY A 71 -10.16 24.20 -5.20
CA GLY A 71 -8.88 23.50 -5.35
C GLY A 71 -9.03 21.99 -5.27
N PHE A 72 -7.89 21.29 -5.26
CA PHE A 72 -7.83 19.82 -5.20
C PHE A 72 -7.65 19.27 -3.77
N MET A 73 -7.64 20.14 -2.74
CA MET A 73 -7.49 19.76 -1.33
C MET A 73 -8.44 18.65 -0.84
N PRO A 74 -9.73 18.59 -1.27
CA PRO A 74 -10.64 17.53 -0.84
C PRO A 74 -10.37 16.17 -1.46
N PHE A 75 -9.52 16.09 -2.49
CA PHE A 75 -9.24 14.82 -3.18
C PHE A 75 -8.40 13.86 -2.35
N GLU A 76 -7.48 14.35 -1.54
CA GLU A 76 -6.63 13.51 -0.69
C GLU A 76 -7.44 12.71 0.35
N PRO A 77 -8.30 13.33 1.19
CA PRO A 77 -9.16 12.58 2.08
C PRO A 77 -10.14 11.66 1.34
N PHE A 78 -10.66 12.08 0.17
CA PHE A 78 -11.53 11.25 -0.65
C PHE A 78 -10.83 9.96 -1.12
N VAL A 79 -9.61 10.05 -1.62
CA VAL A 79 -8.80 8.88 -2.03
C VAL A 79 -8.57 7.94 -0.84
N ASN A 80 -8.31 8.48 0.35
CA ASN A 80 -8.13 7.69 1.57
C ASN A 80 -9.42 6.96 2.00
N VAL A 81 -10.58 7.61 1.88
CA VAL A 81 -11.89 6.98 2.15
C VAL A 81 -12.15 5.84 1.17
N VAL A 82 -11.93 6.05 -0.12
CA VAL A 82 -12.09 5.00 -1.15
C VAL A 82 -11.17 3.81 -0.87
N LYS A 83 -9.89 4.07 -0.54
CA LYS A 83 -8.95 3.03 -0.12
C LYS A 83 -9.46 2.25 1.08
N GLY A 84 -9.94 2.94 2.12
CA GLY A 84 -10.50 2.32 3.32
C GLY A 84 -11.70 1.43 3.02
N LEU A 85 -12.60 1.86 2.15
CA LEU A 85 -13.76 1.07 1.71
C LEU A 85 -13.34 -0.19 0.95
N ILE A 86 -12.38 -0.10 0.03
CA ILE A 86 -11.88 -1.26 -0.71
C ILE A 86 -11.27 -2.27 0.27
N ILE A 87 -10.44 -1.81 1.21
CA ILE A 87 -9.83 -2.67 2.24
C ILE A 87 -10.91 -3.35 3.09
N LEU A 88 -11.94 -2.62 3.51
CA LEU A 88 -13.03 -3.16 4.32
C LEU A 88 -13.79 -4.27 3.59
N VAL A 89 -14.11 -4.07 2.30
CA VAL A 89 -14.77 -5.09 1.48
C VAL A 89 -13.91 -6.34 1.34
N VAL A 90 -12.62 -6.17 1.05
CA VAL A 90 -11.68 -7.29 0.90
C VAL A 90 -11.48 -8.04 2.21
N CYS A 91 -11.38 -7.34 3.35
CA CYS A 91 -11.35 -7.98 4.68
C CYS A 91 -12.63 -8.78 4.97
N GLY A 92 -13.79 -8.27 4.55
CA GLY A 92 -15.06 -9.00 4.68
C GLY A 92 -15.05 -10.31 3.91
N PHE A 93 -14.62 -10.31 2.66
CA PHE A 93 -14.46 -11.53 1.86
C PHE A 93 -13.45 -12.51 2.47
N ALA A 94 -12.30 -12.00 2.94
CA ALA A 94 -11.29 -12.82 3.58
C ALA A 94 -11.80 -13.49 4.87
N LEU A 95 -12.63 -12.78 5.64
CA LEU A 95 -13.23 -13.33 6.84
C LEU A 95 -14.21 -14.47 6.52
N ILE A 96 -15.08 -14.29 5.52
CA ILE A 96 -16.00 -15.33 5.04
C ILE A 96 -15.19 -16.54 4.57
N SER A 97 -14.20 -16.37 3.70
CA SER A 97 -13.36 -17.45 3.19
C SER A 97 -12.61 -18.19 4.32
N SER A 98 -12.18 -17.47 5.36
CA SER A 98 -11.52 -18.09 6.52
C SER A 98 -12.47 -18.94 7.35
N VAL A 99 -13.72 -18.49 7.51
CA VAL A 99 -14.75 -19.27 8.21
C VAL A 99 -15.10 -20.52 7.43
N ASP A 100 -15.30 -20.42 6.10
CA ASP A 100 -15.57 -21.57 5.23
C ASP A 100 -14.42 -22.60 5.31
N ALA A 101 -13.17 -22.14 5.24
CA ALA A 101 -12.01 -23.02 5.37
C ALA A 101 -11.94 -23.74 6.72
N LEU A 102 -12.39 -23.11 7.81
CA LEU A 102 -12.47 -23.75 9.13
C LEU A 102 -13.55 -24.83 9.18
N ILE A 103 -14.70 -24.58 8.54
CA ILE A 103 -15.83 -25.55 8.49
C ILE A 103 -15.45 -26.77 7.65
N ASP A 104 -14.71 -26.57 6.54
CA ASP A 104 -14.25 -27.64 5.63
C ASP A 104 -13.07 -28.47 6.19
N GLY A 105 -12.65 -28.23 7.42
CA GLY A 105 -11.59 -29.00 8.10
C GLY A 105 -10.18 -28.44 7.92
N GLY A 106 -10.06 -27.21 7.41
CA GLY A 106 -8.78 -26.51 7.21
C GLY A 106 -8.17 -26.74 5.83
N ARG A 107 -7.11 -26.00 5.53
CA ARG A 107 -6.35 -26.13 4.27
C ARG A 107 -4.96 -26.65 4.54
N GLU A 108 -4.46 -27.49 3.64
CA GLU A 108 -3.06 -27.89 3.64
C GLU A 108 -2.18 -26.70 3.21
N LEU A 109 -1.46 -26.15 4.15
CA LEU A 109 -0.51 -25.05 3.94
C LEU A 109 0.92 -25.60 3.99
N SER A 110 1.82 -25.02 3.21
CA SER A 110 3.25 -25.25 3.38
C SER A 110 3.82 -24.24 4.41
N PRO A 111 3.91 -24.61 5.72
CA PRO A 111 4.23 -23.64 6.77
C PRO A 111 5.62 -23.03 6.61
N GLY A 112 6.58 -23.78 6.04
CA GLY A 112 7.93 -23.27 5.81
C GLY A 112 7.98 -22.09 4.86
N MET A 113 7.21 -22.12 3.77
CA MET A 113 7.15 -21.02 2.82
C MET A 113 6.46 -19.79 3.39
N ALA A 114 5.43 -19.99 4.24
CA ALA A 114 4.75 -18.88 4.90
C ALA A 114 5.68 -18.15 5.89
N VAL A 115 6.50 -18.90 6.64
CA VAL A 115 7.49 -18.31 7.57
C VAL A 115 8.57 -17.54 6.82
N ILE A 116 9.10 -18.09 5.72
CA ILE A 116 10.10 -17.38 4.90
C ILE A 116 9.50 -16.08 4.35
N TYR A 117 8.27 -16.14 3.83
CA TYR A 117 7.58 -14.95 3.34
C TYR A 117 7.43 -13.89 4.44
N SER A 118 6.96 -14.27 5.63
CA SER A 118 6.74 -13.32 6.73
C SER A 118 8.01 -12.61 7.16
N LEU A 119 9.15 -13.31 7.19
CA LEU A 119 10.46 -12.72 7.48
C LEU A 119 10.89 -11.72 6.40
N VAL A 120 10.75 -12.08 5.13
CA VAL A 120 11.10 -11.22 3.99
C VAL A 120 10.21 -10.00 3.95
N ALA A 121 8.88 -10.18 4.10
CA ALA A 121 7.91 -9.08 4.09
C ALA A 121 8.14 -8.13 5.27
N THR A 122 8.36 -8.65 6.48
CA THR A 122 8.64 -7.83 7.66
C THR A 122 9.92 -7.00 7.47
N THR A 123 10.99 -7.61 6.97
CA THR A 123 12.24 -6.91 6.68
C THR A 123 12.04 -5.81 5.64
N GLY A 124 11.31 -6.12 4.57
CA GLY A 124 10.97 -5.15 3.52
C GLY A 124 10.15 -3.97 4.05
N CYS A 125 9.14 -4.24 4.88
CA CYS A 125 8.33 -3.19 5.53
C CYS A 125 9.18 -2.29 6.44
N ILE A 126 10.08 -2.86 7.24
CA ILE A 126 10.99 -2.10 8.12
C ILE A 126 11.89 -1.19 7.27
N VAL A 127 12.47 -1.71 6.20
CA VAL A 127 13.34 -0.91 5.31
C VAL A 127 12.56 0.25 4.69
N VAL A 128 11.38 0.01 4.14
CA VAL A 128 10.53 1.08 3.57
C VAL A 128 10.15 2.10 4.64
N PHE A 129 9.76 1.65 5.84
CA PHE A 129 9.44 2.53 6.96
C PHE A 129 10.61 3.43 7.37
N LEU A 130 11.82 2.88 7.49
CA LEU A 130 13.01 3.65 7.85
C LEU A 130 13.36 4.69 6.79
N ILE A 131 13.23 4.33 5.52
CA ILE A 131 13.43 5.27 4.40
C ILE A 131 12.40 6.40 4.48
N GLN A 132 11.11 6.10 4.63
CA GLN A 132 10.07 7.12 4.76
C GLN A 132 10.29 8.05 5.95
N LYS A 133 10.61 7.49 7.11
CA LYS A 133 10.92 8.27 8.31
C LYS A 133 12.08 9.23 8.10
N GLN A 134 13.10 8.83 7.35
CA GLN A 134 14.22 9.70 7.01
C GLN A 134 13.80 10.86 6.12
N TYR A 135 12.93 10.63 5.13
CA TYR A 135 12.38 11.69 4.28
C TYR A 135 11.47 12.64 5.05
N ASP A 136 10.62 12.13 5.97
CA ASP A 136 9.78 12.96 6.83
C ASP A 136 10.64 13.86 7.74
N SER A 137 11.71 13.35 8.33
CA SER A 137 12.60 14.15 9.17
C SER A 137 13.31 15.26 8.40
N LEU A 138 13.64 15.03 7.12
CA LEU A 138 14.22 16.05 6.24
C LEU A 138 13.18 17.13 5.88
N LEU A 139 11.94 16.76 5.62
CA LEU A 139 10.84 17.70 5.39
C LEU A 139 10.58 18.59 6.58
N TYR A 140 10.56 18.02 7.81
CA TYR A 140 10.39 18.80 9.05
C TYR A 140 11.55 19.74 9.32
N SER A 141 12.78 19.37 8.98
CA SER A 141 13.96 20.22 9.20
C SER A 141 14.06 21.41 8.24
N GLU A 142 13.33 21.38 7.11
CA GLU A 142 13.28 22.50 6.16
C GLU A 142 12.16 23.51 6.48
N VAL A 143 11.18 23.14 7.31
CA VAL A 143 10.03 23.99 7.66
C VAL A 143 10.30 24.86 8.91
N PHE A 144 11.33 24.53 9.70
CA PHE A 144 11.80 25.29 10.86
C PHE A 144 13.22 25.80 10.69
#